data_17b1148685a72719fb3e6d1259c60528
#
_entry.id   17b1148685a72719fb3e6d1259c60528
#
_cell.length_a   1.000
_cell.length_b   1.000
_cell.length_c   1.000
_cell.angle_alpha   90.00
_cell.angle_beta   90.00
_cell.angle_gamma   90.00
#
_symmetry.space_group_name_H-M   'P 1'
#
loop_
_entity.id
_entity.type
_entity.pdbx_description
1 polymer ?
#
loop_
_entity_poly.entity_id
_entity_poly.type
_entity_poly.pdbx_seq_one_letter_code
_entity_poly.pdbx_strand_id
1 'polypeptide(L)'
;IDALTQKIYIGDFTSAQERTSLIEEATKEGVNESVRIFLASKTDQFIANENVDGVINALGAGITTRFTPINANSDTNSLVIGVKQIYQGAWNPIAGFSDTYSNQVWLNLYDPGVFSHPFTGKIIPIRTGWEVENFGNDKKISVPEDAIIWDIDNQNWKKVGSDQYAISKITFDLILGDWHHNQKM
;
A
#
# COMPACT_ATOMS: atom_id res chain seq x y z
N ILE A 1 13.80 -21.27 7.32
CA ILE A 1 12.88 -20.31 6.65
C ILE A 1 11.66 -20.04 7.54
N ASP A 2 10.92 -21.05 7.98
CA ASP A 2 9.65 -20.86 8.69
C ASP A 2 9.79 -20.00 9.96
N ALA A 3 10.84 -20.22 10.76
CA ALA A 3 11.08 -19.42 11.97
C ALA A 3 11.36 -17.94 11.65
N LEU A 4 12.14 -17.64 10.60
CA LEU A 4 12.43 -16.28 10.16
C LEU A 4 11.17 -15.61 9.60
N THR A 5 10.44 -16.32 8.77
CA THR A 5 9.18 -15.84 8.18
C THR A 5 8.14 -15.54 9.27
N GLN A 6 8.06 -16.40 10.29
CA GLN A 6 7.16 -16.19 11.42
C GLN A 6 7.53 -14.94 12.21
N LYS A 7 8.82 -14.73 12.53
CA LYS A 7 9.28 -13.50 13.21
C LYS A 7 8.90 -12.23 12.44
N ILE A 8 9.11 -12.24 11.11
CA ILE A 8 8.75 -11.11 10.25
C ILE A 8 7.24 -10.88 10.27
N TYR A 9 6.44 -11.95 10.19
CA TYR A 9 4.99 -11.88 10.11
C TYR A 9 4.34 -11.37 11.40
N ILE A 10 4.80 -11.85 12.56
CA ILE A 10 4.26 -11.42 13.87
C ILE A 10 4.86 -10.10 14.37
N GLY A 11 5.86 -9.53 13.66
CA GLY A 11 6.50 -8.29 14.06
C GLY A 11 7.50 -8.43 15.22
N ASP A 12 8.11 -9.61 15.40
CA ASP A 12 9.11 -9.87 16.44
C ASP A 12 10.48 -9.31 16.01
N PHE A 13 10.56 -7.98 15.98
CA PHE A 13 11.77 -7.20 15.72
C PHE A 13 11.66 -5.83 16.40
N THR A 14 12.80 -5.27 16.77
CA THR A 14 12.89 -4.03 17.56
C THR A 14 13.15 -2.79 16.70
N SER A 15 13.57 -2.98 15.44
CA SER A 15 13.89 -1.87 14.53
C SER A 15 13.61 -2.22 13.07
N ALA A 16 13.47 -1.19 12.23
CA ALA A 16 13.33 -1.35 10.79
C ALA A 16 14.58 -2.03 10.16
N GLN A 17 15.76 -1.78 10.75
CA GLN A 17 16.99 -2.39 10.28
C GLN A 17 17.03 -3.89 10.57
N GLU A 18 16.61 -4.30 11.77
CA GLU A 18 16.47 -5.72 12.13
C GLU A 18 15.47 -6.43 11.22
N ARG A 19 14.31 -5.81 10.94
CA ARG A 19 13.34 -6.33 9.98
C ARG A 19 13.96 -6.56 8.60
N THR A 20 14.75 -5.61 8.11
CA THR A 20 15.42 -5.73 6.82
C THR A 20 16.41 -6.89 6.82
N SER A 21 17.22 -7.03 7.88
CA SER A 21 18.16 -8.14 8.01
C SER A 21 17.46 -9.52 8.06
N LEU A 22 16.34 -9.62 8.77
CA LEU A 22 15.53 -10.86 8.80
C LEU A 22 14.97 -11.21 7.41
N ILE A 23 14.53 -10.21 6.64
CA ILE A 23 14.05 -10.42 5.27
C ILE A 23 15.18 -10.88 4.35
N GLU A 24 16.37 -10.28 4.46
CA GLU A 24 17.54 -10.68 3.66
C GLU A 24 17.97 -12.12 3.99
N GLU A 25 18.00 -12.49 5.27
CA GLU A 25 18.34 -13.83 5.70
C GLU A 25 17.31 -14.86 5.22
N ALA A 26 16.01 -14.59 5.42
CA ALA A 26 14.94 -15.45 4.94
C ALA A 26 14.97 -15.64 3.41
N THR A 27 15.34 -14.57 2.67
CA THR A 27 15.48 -14.63 1.21
C THR A 27 16.65 -15.51 0.80
N LYS A 28 17.81 -15.36 1.46
CA LYS A 28 19.00 -16.21 1.19
C LYS A 28 18.70 -17.67 1.46
N GLU A 29 18.08 -17.97 2.57
CA GLU A 29 17.68 -19.34 2.91
C GLU A 29 16.67 -19.91 1.91
N GLY A 30 15.67 -19.12 1.51
CA GLY A 30 14.68 -19.50 0.50
C GLY A 30 15.29 -19.83 -0.86
N VAL A 31 16.31 -19.09 -1.25
CA VAL A 31 17.07 -19.38 -2.47
C VAL A 31 17.93 -20.65 -2.32
N ASN A 32 18.62 -20.81 -1.18
CA ASN A 32 19.48 -21.95 -0.91
C ASN A 32 18.71 -23.29 -0.84
N GLU A 33 17.51 -23.28 -0.27
CA GLU A 33 16.65 -24.47 -0.24
C GLU A 33 16.08 -24.86 -1.61
N SER A 34 16.27 -24.00 -2.61
CA SER A 34 15.87 -24.27 -4.01
C SER A 34 14.41 -24.72 -4.15
N VAL A 35 13.52 -24.16 -3.34
CA VAL A 35 12.07 -24.44 -3.36
C VAL A 35 11.46 -24.18 -4.74
N ARG A 36 12.10 -23.30 -5.52
CA ARG A 36 11.73 -22.97 -6.90
C ARG A 36 12.96 -22.93 -7.78
N ILE A 37 12.87 -23.57 -8.94
CA ILE A 37 13.88 -23.48 -10.00
C ILE A 37 13.41 -22.41 -10.98
N PHE A 38 14.15 -21.31 -11.07
CA PHE A 38 13.86 -20.24 -12.03
C PHE A 38 14.47 -20.61 -13.39
N LEU A 39 13.63 -20.96 -14.36
CA LEU A 39 14.05 -21.38 -15.68
C LEU A 39 14.18 -20.23 -16.67
N ALA A 40 13.27 -19.26 -16.62
CA ALA A 40 13.22 -18.12 -17.53
C ALA A 40 12.34 -17.00 -16.96
N SER A 41 12.57 -15.78 -17.43
CA SER A 41 11.68 -14.64 -17.22
C SER A 41 10.87 -14.40 -18.49
N LYS A 42 9.54 -14.31 -18.34
CA LYS A 42 8.67 -13.85 -19.41
C LYS A 42 8.77 -12.34 -19.52
N THR A 43 9.01 -11.83 -20.71
CA THR A 43 9.00 -10.39 -21.00
C THR A 43 7.68 -10.02 -21.65
N ASP A 44 6.98 -9.07 -21.11
CA ASP A 44 5.83 -8.44 -21.75
C ASP A 44 6.27 -7.13 -22.40
N GLN A 45 5.78 -6.88 -23.61
CA GLN A 45 6.06 -5.66 -24.37
C GLN A 45 4.87 -4.72 -24.24
N PHE A 46 5.16 -3.50 -23.86
CA PHE A 46 4.20 -2.41 -23.80
C PHE A 46 4.62 -1.33 -24.80
N ILE A 47 3.66 -0.82 -25.55
CA ILE A 47 3.90 0.14 -26.60
C ILE A 47 3.34 1.49 -26.15
N ALA A 48 4.16 2.52 -26.21
CA ALA A 48 3.76 3.90 -26.00
C ALA A 48 4.08 4.73 -27.27
N ASN A 49 3.30 5.76 -27.54
CA ASN A 49 3.59 6.71 -28.60
C ASN A 49 4.82 7.54 -28.21
N GLU A 50 5.65 7.94 -29.16
CA GLU A 50 6.83 8.77 -28.95
C GLU A 50 6.54 10.13 -28.29
N ASN A 51 5.32 10.64 -28.45
CA ASN A 51 4.87 11.88 -27.82
C ASN A 51 4.35 11.73 -26.39
N VAL A 52 4.49 10.54 -25.80
CA VAL A 52 4.09 10.26 -24.42
C VAL A 52 5.31 10.02 -23.55
N ASP A 53 5.59 10.95 -22.67
CA ASP A 53 6.65 10.86 -21.68
C ASP A 53 6.12 10.45 -20.29
N GLY A 54 7.04 10.09 -19.37
CA GLY A 54 6.68 9.81 -17.98
C GLY A 54 6.01 8.46 -17.75
N VAL A 55 6.08 7.53 -18.70
CA VAL A 55 5.59 6.15 -18.54
C VAL A 55 6.42 5.43 -17.48
N ILE A 56 5.77 4.91 -16.46
CA ILE A 56 6.43 4.23 -15.34
C ILE A 56 6.34 2.71 -15.49
N ASN A 57 7.49 2.08 -15.64
CA ASN A 57 7.60 0.62 -15.62
C ASN A 57 7.76 0.13 -14.17
N ALA A 58 6.66 -0.19 -13.51
CA ALA A 58 6.65 -0.66 -12.14
C ALA A 58 7.11 -2.12 -12.04
N LEU A 59 7.94 -2.43 -11.04
CA LEU A 59 8.48 -3.76 -10.83
C LEU A 59 7.35 -4.80 -10.69
N GLY A 60 7.37 -5.82 -11.55
CA GLY A 60 6.40 -6.93 -11.54
C GLY A 60 5.00 -6.60 -12.10
N ALA A 61 4.71 -5.33 -12.42
CA ALA A 61 3.41 -4.92 -12.94
C ALA A 61 3.46 -4.20 -14.31
N GLY A 62 4.67 -3.83 -14.77
CA GLY A 62 4.86 -3.12 -16.02
C GLY A 62 4.32 -1.69 -15.96
N ILE A 63 3.83 -1.19 -17.10
CA ILE A 63 3.30 0.17 -17.21
C ILE A 63 1.82 0.29 -16.83
N THR A 64 1.14 -0.83 -16.58
CA THR A 64 -0.31 -0.89 -16.34
C THR A 64 -0.64 -0.66 -14.86
N THR A 65 -0.08 0.40 -14.29
CA THR A 65 -0.31 0.81 -12.90
C THR A 65 -0.80 2.25 -12.85
N ARG A 66 -1.28 2.69 -11.69
CA ARG A 66 -1.68 4.09 -11.46
C ARG A 66 -0.55 5.11 -11.68
N PHE A 67 0.70 4.68 -11.57
CA PHE A 67 1.85 5.58 -11.68
C PHE A 67 2.04 6.11 -13.11
N THR A 68 1.72 5.32 -14.13
CA THR A 68 1.76 5.81 -15.51
C THR A 68 0.80 6.96 -15.75
N PRO A 69 -0.52 6.88 -15.50
CA PRO A 69 -1.42 8.02 -15.69
C PRO A 69 -1.09 9.25 -14.83
N ILE A 70 -0.56 9.03 -13.62
CA ILE A 70 -0.16 10.15 -12.73
C ILE A 70 1.05 10.92 -13.29
N ASN A 71 2.01 10.21 -13.91
CA ASN A 71 3.26 10.78 -14.38
C ASN A 71 3.30 11.03 -15.90
N ALA A 72 2.43 10.36 -16.65
CA ALA A 72 2.42 10.50 -18.10
C ALA A 72 2.08 11.93 -18.52
N ASN A 73 2.85 12.44 -19.46
CA ASN A 73 2.64 13.73 -20.08
C ASN A 73 2.58 13.55 -21.60
N SER A 74 1.76 14.33 -22.26
CA SER A 74 1.66 14.35 -23.72
C SER A 74 1.50 15.78 -24.24
N ASP A 75 1.95 16.04 -25.43
CA ASP A 75 1.85 17.36 -26.07
C ASP A 75 0.42 17.91 -26.18
N THR A 76 -0.56 17.00 -26.18
CA THR A 76 -1.99 17.35 -26.29
C THR A 76 -2.69 17.46 -24.93
N ASN A 77 -1.97 17.25 -23.83
CA ASN A 77 -2.55 17.15 -22.47
C ASN A 77 -3.68 16.11 -22.37
N SER A 78 -3.59 15.07 -23.19
CA SER A 78 -4.56 13.98 -23.27
C SER A 78 -3.84 12.65 -23.39
N LEU A 79 -4.26 11.66 -22.61
CA LEU A 79 -3.71 10.31 -22.63
C LEU A 79 -4.78 9.32 -23.07
N VAL A 80 -4.53 8.59 -24.16
CA VAL A 80 -5.38 7.52 -24.65
C VAL A 80 -4.74 6.18 -24.35
N ILE A 81 -5.40 5.35 -23.56
CA ILE A 81 -4.89 4.05 -23.15
C ILE A 81 -5.69 2.94 -23.85
N GLY A 82 -4.99 2.15 -24.69
CA GLY A 82 -5.56 0.96 -25.31
C GLY A 82 -5.52 -0.23 -24.37
N VAL A 83 -6.62 -0.95 -24.22
CA VAL A 83 -6.72 -2.16 -23.40
C VAL A 83 -7.18 -3.35 -24.25
N LYS A 84 -6.72 -4.56 -23.92
CA LYS A 84 -7.05 -5.78 -24.67
C LYS A 84 -8.49 -6.25 -24.48
N GLN A 85 -9.13 -5.85 -23.40
CA GLN A 85 -10.40 -6.43 -22.99
C GLN A 85 -11.38 -5.32 -22.60
N ILE A 86 -12.60 -5.44 -23.07
CA ILE A 86 -13.71 -4.59 -22.62
C ILE A 86 -14.13 -5.00 -21.20
N TYR A 87 -14.75 -4.07 -20.50
CA TYR A 87 -15.31 -4.30 -19.18
C TYR A 87 -16.24 -5.53 -19.16
N GLN A 88 -16.01 -6.43 -18.22
CA GLN A 88 -16.81 -7.65 -18.02
C GLN A 88 -17.16 -7.88 -16.54
N GLY A 89 -16.66 -7.07 -15.64
CA GLY A 89 -16.85 -7.23 -14.20
C GLY A 89 -18.03 -6.44 -13.65
N ALA A 90 -18.39 -6.73 -12.40
CA ALA A 90 -19.35 -5.93 -11.65
C ALA A 90 -18.62 -4.80 -10.91
N TRP A 91 -19.26 -3.64 -10.88
CA TRP A 91 -18.79 -2.53 -10.05
C TRP A 91 -19.46 -2.59 -8.67
N ASN A 92 -18.63 -2.33 -7.65
CA ASN A 92 -19.09 -2.18 -6.27
C ASN A 92 -18.57 -0.85 -5.71
N PRO A 93 -19.39 -0.02 -5.06
CA PRO A 93 -18.95 1.29 -4.56
C PRO A 93 -17.84 1.23 -3.49
N ILE A 94 -17.69 0.10 -2.83
CA ILE A 94 -16.66 -0.12 -1.80
C ILE A 94 -15.43 -0.82 -2.40
N ALA A 95 -15.64 -1.90 -3.16
CA ALA A 95 -14.58 -2.73 -3.72
C ALA A 95 -14.10 -2.30 -5.12
N GLY A 96 -14.78 -1.34 -5.76
CA GLY A 96 -14.48 -0.91 -7.12
C GLY A 96 -14.88 -1.93 -8.17
N PHE A 97 -14.04 -2.14 -9.16
CA PHE A 97 -14.25 -3.10 -10.24
C PHE A 97 -13.54 -4.43 -9.97
N SER A 98 -14.13 -5.53 -10.42
CA SER A 98 -13.57 -6.87 -10.26
C SER A 98 -12.58 -7.26 -11.37
N ASP A 99 -12.64 -6.62 -12.54
CA ASP A 99 -11.72 -6.89 -13.63
C ASP A 99 -10.51 -5.94 -13.63
N THR A 100 -9.38 -6.44 -14.12
CA THR A 100 -8.09 -5.73 -14.08
C THR A 100 -8.11 -4.41 -14.83
N TYR A 101 -8.73 -4.36 -16.00
CA TYR A 101 -8.67 -3.16 -16.85
C TYR A 101 -9.55 -2.04 -16.32
N SER A 102 -10.77 -2.35 -15.89
CA SER A 102 -11.65 -1.36 -15.26
C SER A 102 -11.09 -0.90 -13.92
N ASN A 103 -10.44 -1.80 -13.17
CA ASN A 103 -9.78 -1.45 -11.92
C ASN A 103 -8.61 -0.46 -12.13
N GLN A 104 -7.88 -0.54 -13.23
CA GLN A 104 -6.84 0.44 -13.57
C GLN A 104 -7.41 1.85 -13.75
N VAL A 105 -8.57 1.99 -14.37
CA VAL A 105 -9.29 3.28 -14.46
C VAL A 105 -9.73 3.73 -13.07
N TRP A 106 -10.33 2.84 -12.29
CA TRP A 106 -10.78 3.11 -10.93
C TRP A 106 -9.64 3.57 -10.01
N LEU A 107 -8.47 2.97 -10.11
CA LEU A 107 -7.30 3.35 -9.32
C LEU A 107 -6.82 4.78 -9.55
N ASN A 108 -7.18 5.43 -10.66
CA ASN A 108 -6.91 6.84 -10.92
C ASN A 108 -7.97 7.78 -10.33
N LEU A 109 -9.16 7.27 -10.08
CA LEU A 109 -10.26 7.99 -9.43
C LEU A 109 -10.24 7.83 -7.92
N TYR A 110 -9.66 6.73 -7.44
CA TYR A 110 -9.54 6.42 -6.02
C TYR A 110 -8.36 7.17 -5.41
N ASP A 111 -8.62 7.95 -4.38
CA ASP A 111 -7.66 8.81 -3.68
C ASP A 111 -7.31 8.19 -2.30
N PRO A 112 -6.35 7.28 -2.23
CA PRO A 112 -5.99 6.62 -0.97
C PRO A 112 -5.12 7.50 -0.08
N GLY A 113 -5.06 7.17 1.20
CA GLY A 113 -4.17 7.83 2.14
C GLY A 113 -2.68 7.68 1.80
N VAL A 114 -2.30 6.54 1.22
CA VAL A 114 -0.91 6.19 0.91
C VAL A 114 -0.80 5.41 -0.40
N PHE A 115 0.37 5.51 -1.05
CA PHE A 115 0.78 4.65 -2.16
C PHE A 115 2.01 3.83 -1.79
N SER A 116 2.17 2.67 -2.43
CA SER A 116 3.44 1.93 -2.38
C SER A 116 4.32 2.35 -3.55
N HIS A 117 5.57 2.69 -3.26
CA HIS A 117 6.55 3.02 -4.31
C HIS A 117 6.72 1.84 -5.28
N PRO A 118 6.67 2.05 -6.61
CA PRO A 118 6.58 0.97 -7.59
C PRO A 118 7.79 0.04 -7.64
N PHE A 119 8.96 0.52 -7.22
CA PHE A 119 10.21 -0.27 -7.25
C PHE A 119 10.63 -0.78 -5.87
N THR A 120 10.42 0.00 -4.82
CA THR A 120 10.91 -0.32 -3.48
C THR A 120 9.84 -0.86 -2.55
N GLY A 121 8.55 -0.71 -2.90
CA GLY A 121 7.43 -1.01 -2.04
C GLY A 121 7.30 -0.09 -0.82
N LYS A 122 8.17 0.92 -0.70
CA LYS A 122 8.12 1.88 0.41
C LYS A 122 6.82 2.68 0.36
N ILE A 123 6.19 2.84 1.51
CA ILE A 123 4.97 3.62 1.62
C ILE A 123 5.26 5.12 1.39
N ILE A 124 4.46 5.73 0.51
CA ILE A 124 4.51 7.15 0.17
C ILE A 124 3.25 7.81 0.72
N PRO A 125 3.36 8.83 1.59
CA PRO A 125 2.21 9.59 2.06
C PRO A 125 1.62 10.42 0.92
N ILE A 126 0.30 10.35 0.73
CA ILE A 126 -0.45 11.14 -0.26
C ILE A 126 -1.48 12.01 0.46
N ARG A 127 -2.46 11.38 1.12
CA ARG A 127 -3.50 12.06 1.91
C ARG A 127 -3.32 11.88 3.41
N THR A 128 -2.38 11.03 3.81
CA THR A 128 -2.15 10.73 5.22
C THR A 128 -0.65 10.65 5.49
N GLY A 129 -0.14 11.58 6.28
CA GLY A 129 1.14 11.42 6.97
C GLY A 129 0.96 10.58 8.23
N TRP A 130 2.05 10.05 8.76
CA TRP A 130 1.99 9.31 10.04
C TRP A 130 3.31 9.35 10.79
N GLU A 131 3.19 9.23 12.11
CA GLU A 131 4.30 9.00 13.01
C GLU A 131 4.03 7.72 13.79
N VAL A 132 5.07 6.91 14.00
CA VAL A 132 5.00 5.65 14.75
C VAL A 132 5.89 5.76 15.98
N GLU A 133 5.28 5.61 17.14
CA GLU A 133 5.97 5.43 18.39
C GLU A 133 5.88 3.94 18.78
N ASN A 134 7.02 3.27 18.86
CA ASN A 134 7.10 1.87 19.29
C ASN A 134 8.17 1.73 20.35
N PHE A 135 7.81 1.29 21.53
CA PHE A 135 8.70 1.19 22.67
C PHE A 135 9.06 -0.26 23.03
N GLY A 136 8.60 -1.21 22.25
CA GLY A 136 8.77 -2.64 22.57
C GLY A 136 7.93 -3.07 23.78
N ASN A 137 8.14 -4.30 24.23
CA ASN A 137 7.33 -4.91 25.29
C ASN A 137 7.55 -4.29 26.68
N ASP A 138 8.71 -3.65 26.90
CA ASP A 138 9.12 -3.14 28.22
C ASP A 138 8.69 -1.69 28.50
N LYS A 139 8.31 -0.96 27.46
CA LYS A 139 7.82 0.42 27.58
C LYS A 139 6.33 0.48 27.22
N LYS A 140 5.59 1.27 27.99
CA LYS A 140 4.16 1.41 27.85
C LYS A 140 3.80 2.87 27.57
N ILE A 141 2.93 3.05 26.60
CA ILE A 141 2.32 4.35 26.28
C ILE A 141 0.97 4.38 26.96
N SER A 142 0.72 5.41 27.75
CA SER A 142 -0.61 5.61 28.37
C SER A 142 -1.64 5.87 27.29
N VAL A 143 -2.73 5.13 27.34
CA VAL A 143 -3.88 5.33 26.45
C VAL A 143 -4.77 6.39 27.10
N PRO A 144 -5.25 7.42 26.36
CA PRO A 144 -6.19 8.39 26.88
C PRO A 144 -7.47 7.72 27.40
N GLU A 145 -7.98 8.15 28.56
CA GLU A 145 -9.18 7.57 29.18
C GLU A 145 -10.44 7.69 28.32
N ASP A 146 -10.48 8.71 27.46
CA ASP A 146 -11.57 8.98 26.52
C ASP A 146 -11.39 8.29 25.17
N ALA A 147 -10.28 7.56 24.97
CA ALA A 147 -10.08 6.73 23.79
C ALA A 147 -11.22 5.71 23.68
N ILE A 148 -11.61 5.41 22.45
CA ILE A 148 -12.73 4.51 22.18
C ILE A 148 -12.24 3.17 21.65
N ILE A 149 -12.89 2.10 22.09
CA ILE A 149 -12.67 0.73 21.60
C ILE A 149 -14.02 0.09 21.27
N TRP A 150 -14.03 -0.76 20.26
CA TRP A 150 -15.22 -1.54 19.93
C TRP A 150 -15.43 -2.66 20.96
N ASP A 151 -16.59 -2.70 21.58
CA ASP A 151 -17.01 -3.76 22.47
C ASP A 151 -17.73 -4.85 21.67
N ILE A 152 -17.09 -6.01 21.52
CA ILE A 152 -17.59 -7.11 20.71
C ILE A 152 -18.86 -7.72 21.34
N ASP A 153 -18.92 -7.79 22.66
CA ASP A 153 -20.03 -8.45 23.38
C ASP A 153 -21.31 -7.61 23.31
N ASN A 154 -21.16 -6.30 23.44
CA ASN A 154 -22.28 -5.37 23.43
C ASN A 154 -22.52 -4.68 22.08
N GLN A 155 -21.65 -4.95 21.08
CA GLN A 155 -21.72 -4.40 19.72
C GLN A 155 -21.85 -2.86 19.70
N ASN A 156 -21.08 -2.19 20.55
CA ASN A 156 -21.07 -0.72 20.62
C ASN A 156 -19.64 -0.19 20.88
N TRP A 157 -19.48 1.13 20.68
CA TRP A 157 -18.27 1.82 21.07
C TRP A 157 -18.30 2.15 22.55
N LYS A 158 -17.22 1.86 23.27
CA LYS A 158 -17.03 2.24 24.68
C LYS A 158 -15.71 2.97 24.88
N LYS A 159 -15.64 3.77 25.95
CA LYS A 159 -14.38 4.36 26.39
C LYS A 159 -13.48 3.30 26.99
N VAL A 160 -12.17 3.47 26.73
CA VAL A 160 -11.14 2.54 27.24
C VAL A 160 -11.04 2.61 28.76
N GLY A 161 -11.20 3.81 29.33
CA GLY A 161 -11.08 4.04 30.78
C GLY A 161 -9.64 4.27 31.23
N SER A 162 -9.45 4.36 32.54
CA SER A 162 -8.14 4.64 33.17
C SER A 162 -7.21 3.43 33.17
N ASP A 163 -5.94 3.72 33.38
CA ASP A 163 -4.85 2.73 33.56
C ASP A 163 -4.63 1.73 32.42
N GLN A 164 -4.99 2.15 31.20
CA GLN A 164 -4.72 1.36 30.01
C GLN A 164 -3.42 1.79 29.32
N TYR A 165 -2.68 0.81 28.78
CA TYR A 165 -1.38 1.03 28.17
C TYR A 165 -1.29 0.31 26.83
N ALA A 166 -0.56 0.92 25.89
CA ALA A 166 -0.21 0.35 24.60
C ALA A 166 1.30 0.22 24.46
N ILE A 167 1.78 -0.69 23.64
CA ILE A 167 3.20 -0.86 23.31
C ILE A 167 3.60 -0.05 22.08
N SER A 168 2.64 0.35 21.26
CA SER A 168 2.84 1.18 20.08
C SER A 168 1.69 2.15 19.89
N LYS A 169 2.00 3.29 19.25
CA LYS A 169 1.04 4.33 18.88
C LYS A 169 1.34 4.79 17.46
N ILE A 170 0.31 4.97 16.67
CA ILE A 170 0.40 5.59 15.35
C ILE A 170 -0.43 6.87 15.39
N THR A 171 0.20 7.98 15.04
CA THR A 171 -0.47 9.26 14.87
C THR A 171 -0.60 9.53 13.37
N PHE A 172 -1.81 9.80 12.89
CA PHE A 172 -2.07 10.12 11.50
C PHE A 172 -2.35 11.62 11.34
N ASP A 173 -1.64 12.24 10.38
CA ASP A 173 -1.89 13.59 9.93
C ASP A 173 -2.64 13.55 8.60
N LEU A 174 -3.87 14.05 8.59
CA LEU A 174 -4.70 14.05 7.39
C LEU A 174 -4.38 15.28 6.54
N ILE A 175 -4.00 15.06 5.28
CA ILE A 175 -3.75 16.09 4.28
C ILE A 175 -5.06 16.34 3.53
N LEU A 176 -5.89 17.22 4.09
CA LEU A 176 -7.16 17.59 3.49
C LEU A 176 -6.94 18.62 2.38
N GLY A 177 -7.85 18.69 1.44
CA GLY A 177 -7.82 19.60 0.30
C GLY A 177 -9.22 19.88 -0.23
N ASP A 178 -9.28 20.35 -1.45
CA ASP A 178 -10.56 20.56 -2.13
C ASP A 178 -10.87 19.37 -3.06
N TRP A 179 -12.12 18.99 -3.12
CA TRP A 179 -12.61 18.08 -4.15
C TRP A 179 -12.53 18.76 -5.53
N HIS A 180 -12.45 17.97 -6.61
CA HIS A 180 -12.38 18.50 -7.99
C HIS A 180 -13.54 19.46 -8.36
N HIS A 181 -14.63 19.45 -7.63
CA HIS A 181 -15.75 20.39 -7.75
C HIS A 181 -15.69 21.55 -6.73
N ASN A 182 -14.51 21.84 -6.19
CA ASN A 182 -14.19 22.95 -5.30
C ASN A 182 -14.92 22.94 -3.95
N GLN A 183 -15.41 21.82 -3.49
CA GLN A 183 -15.87 21.65 -2.11
C GLN A 183 -14.72 21.17 -1.22
N LYS A 184 -14.63 21.71 -0.02
CA LYS A 184 -13.62 21.30 0.96
C LYS A 184 -13.93 19.87 1.48
N MET A 185 -12.87 19.11 1.72
CA MET A 185 -12.93 17.83 2.42
C MET A 185 -13.15 18.05 3.91
#